data_be37bbcfd06295595866445dddff4d05
#
_entry.id   be37bbcfd06295595866445dddff4d05
#
_cell.length_a   1.000
_cell.length_b   1.000
_cell.length_c   1.000
_cell.angle_alpha   90.00
_cell.angle_beta   90.00
_cell.angle_gamma   90.00
#
_symmetry.space_group_name_H-M   'P 1'
#
loop_
_entity.id
_entity.type
_entity.pdbx_description
1 polymer ?
#
loop_
_entity_poly.entity_id
_entity_poly.type
_entity_poly.pdbx_seq_one_letter_code
_entity_poly.pdbx_strand_id
1 'polypeptide(L)'
;MTIEMFTDGLAEPRNPGIGTFACIIYRNGELLAQDSGFVGDPISNNEAEYEALIRGLKAILSYSAEQVVVMSDSQLLVNQMSGKWKVKKGAYRERFLKAKKLAEGFKSLKFMWIPREMNEKADALTRAAYHGYLQEKRPR
;
A
#
# COMPACT_ATOMS: atom_id res chain seq x y z
N MET A 1 14.03 3.17 -17.05
CA MET A 1 14.01 3.42 -15.61
C MET A 1 13.10 2.41 -14.93
N THR A 2 13.61 1.73 -13.93
CA THR A 2 12.87 0.74 -13.15
C THR A 2 12.57 1.30 -11.76
N ILE A 3 11.30 1.25 -11.40
CA ILE A 3 10.85 1.66 -10.06
C ILE A 3 10.41 0.43 -9.30
N GLU A 4 10.84 0.33 -8.04
CA GLU A 4 10.39 -0.68 -7.09
C GLU A 4 9.67 0.02 -5.96
N MET A 5 8.48 -0.47 -5.63
CA MET A 5 7.68 0.11 -4.56
C MET A 5 7.32 -0.95 -3.54
N PHE A 6 7.55 -0.64 -2.26
CA PHE A 6 7.10 -1.47 -1.13
C PHE A 6 5.87 -0.81 -0.53
N THR A 7 4.83 -1.58 -0.30
CA THR A 7 3.59 -1.08 0.30
C THR A 7 3.21 -1.91 1.52
N ASP A 8 2.58 -1.27 2.49
CA ASP A 8 2.01 -1.94 3.65
C ASP A 8 0.80 -1.16 4.16
N GLY A 9 -0.13 -1.88 4.76
CA GLY A 9 -1.33 -1.32 5.37
C GLY A 9 -1.62 -2.05 6.67
N LEU A 10 -2.16 -1.33 7.63
CA LEU A 10 -2.37 -1.83 8.98
C LEU A 10 -3.71 -1.36 9.52
N ALA A 11 -4.40 -2.20 10.27
CA ALA A 11 -5.54 -1.82 11.10
C ALA A 11 -5.24 -2.23 12.54
N GLU A 12 -5.31 -1.27 13.47
CA GLU A 12 -5.00 -1.46 14.87
C GLU A 12 -6.00 -0.67 15.74
N PRO A 13 -6.25 -1.06 16.99
CA PRO A 13 -5.75 -2.24 17.71
C PRO A 13 -6.49 -3.51 17.31
N ARG A 14 -7.52 -3.41 16.49
CA ARG A 14 -8.29 -4.54 15.98
C ARG A 14 -8.60 -4.34 14.50
N ASN A 15 -9.08 -5.37 13.84
CA ASN A 15 -9.41 -5.35 12.43
C ASN A 15 -10.93 -5.61 12.26
N PRO A 16 -11.78 -4.61 11.86
CA PRO A 16 -11.38 -3.25 11.46
C PRO A 16 -11.03 -2.36 12.66
N GLY A 17 -10.24 -1.33 12.39
CA GLY A 17 -9.78 -0.40 13.41
C GLY A 17 -9.20 0.85 12.77
N ILE A 18 -8.22 1.44 13.43
CA ILE A 18 -7.52 2.61 12.90
C ILE A 18 -6.61 2.15 11.77
N GLY A 19 -6.90 2.58 10.55
CA GLY A 19 -6.14 2.20 9.38
C GLY A 19 -5.02 3.18 9.07
N THR A 20 -3.83 2.62 8.79
CA THR A 20 -2.66 3.40 8.35
C THR A 20 -2.04 2.72 7.13
N PHE A 21 -1.28 3.50 6.38
CA PHE A 21 -0.64 3.04 5.15
C PHE A 21 0.83 3.46 5.12
N ALA A 22 1.61 2.78 4.30
CA ALA A 22 2.98 3.20 3.95
C ALA A 22 3.30 2.76 2.53
N CYS A 23 4.06 3.60 1.82
CA CYS A 23 4.67 3.24 0.56
C CYS A 23 6.07 3.81 0.50
N ILE A 24 7.01 3.02 -0.02
CA ILE A 24 8.41 3.40 -0.16
C ILE A 24 8.82 3.11 -1.60
N ILE A 25 9.32 4.13 -2.28
CA ILE A 25 9.59 4.08 -3.71
C ILE A 25 11.08 4.23 -3.96
N TYR A 26 11.65 3.25 -4.65
CA TYR A 26 13.05 3.24 -5.06
C TYR A 26 13.16 3.32 -6.57
N ARG A 27 14.17 4.01 -7.06
CA ARG A 27 14.53 4.06 -8.46
C ARG A 27 15.97 3.54 -8.60
N ASN A 28 16.11 2.42 -9.29
CA ASN A 28 17.42 1.77 -9.47
C ASN A 28 18.18 1.59 -8.15
N GLY A 29 17.45 1.18 -7.10
CA GLY A 29 18.02 0.93 -5.78
C GLY A 29 18.17 2.14 -4.86
N GLU A 30 17.93 3.36 -5.36
CA GLU A 30 18.03 4.57 -4.56
C GLU A 30 16.64 5.03 -4.10
N LEU A 31 16.54 5.45 -2.84
CA LEU A 31 15.29 5.97 -2.29
C LEU A 31 14.85 7.22 -3.04
N LEU A 32 13.67 7.17 -3.65
CA LEU A 32 13.10 8.27 -4.40
C LEU A 32 12.08 9.05 -3.58
N ALA A 33 11.19 8.34 -2.90
CA ALA A 33 10.13 8.93 -2.10
C ALA A 33 9.56 7.92 -1.11
N GLN A 34 8.97 8.41 -0.05
CA GLN A 34 8.21 7.57 0.87
C GLN A 34 7.05 8.38 1.44
N ASP A 35 5.98 7.70 1.78
CA ASP A 35 4.79 8.32 2.37
C ASP A 35 4.14 7.35 3.34
N SER A 36 3.53 7.88 4.38
CA SER A 36 2.77 7.10 5.33
C SER A 36 1.78 8.00 6.04
N GLY A 37 0.73 7.41 6.61
CA GLY A 37 -0.25 8.21 7.32
C GLY A 37 -1.51 7.45 7.70
N PHE A 38 -2.45 8.21 8.23
CA PHE A 38 -3.76 7.75 8.62
C PHE A 38 -4.66 7.59 7.38
N VAL A 39 -5.41 6.50 7.33
CA VAL A 39 -6.38 6.24 6.26
C VAL A 39 -7.81 6.52 6.71
N GLY A 40 -8.19 5.98 7.86
CA GLY A 40 -9.56 6.11 8.37
C GLY A 40 -9.78 5.23 9.59
N ASP A 41 -10.98 5.32 10.15
CA ASP A 41 -11.40 4.54 11.33
C ASP A 41 -12.94 4.44 11.33
N PRO A 42 -13.56 3.25 11.21
CA PRO A 42 -12.90 1.94 11.12
C PRO A 42 -12.49 1.57 9.69
N ILE A 43 -11.34 0.96 9.56
CA ILE A 43 -10.78 0.49 8.29
C ILE A 43 -10.25 -0.93 8.51
N SER A 44 -10.46 -1.82 7.54
CA SER A 44 -9.92 -3.17 7.60
C SER A 44 -8.46 -3.20 7.14
N ASN A 45 -7.72 -4.26 7.51
CA ASN A 45 -6.37 -4.49 7.01
C ASN A 45 -6.33 -4.44 5.48
N ASN A 46 -7.28 -5.13 4.83
CA ASN A 46 -7.33 -5.19 3.37
C ASN A 46 -7.58 -3.83 2.73
N GLU A 47 -8.46 -3.02 3.34
CA GLU A 47 -8.69 -1.65 2.88
C GLU A 47 -7.42 -0.81 3.01
N ALA A 48 -6.70 -0.92 4.13
CA ALA A 48 -5.45 -0.19 4.35
C ALA A 48 -4.37 -0.62 3.34
N GLU A 49 -4.26 -1.91 3.06
CA GLU A 49 -3.32 -2.45 2.06
C GLU A 49 -3.59 -1.86 0.67
N TYR A 50 -4.85 -1.83 0.24
CA TYR A 50 -5.21 -1.25 -1.05
C TYR A 50 -5.01 0.27 -1.07
N GLU A 51 -5.25 0.95 0.05
CA GLU A 51 -5.00 2.39 0.13
C GLU A 51 -3.52 2.73 -0.04
N ALA A 52 -2.63 1.93 0.54
CA ALA A 52 -1.19 2.07 0.35
C ALA A 52 -0.82 1.94 -1.13
N LEU A 53 -1.38 0.94 -1.80
CA LEU A 53 -1.15 0.74 -3.23
C LEU A 53 -1.65 1.93 -4.06
N ILE A 54 -2.86 2.40 -3.80
CA ILE A 54 -3.45 3.53 -4.51
C ILE A 54 -2.57 4.77 -4.39
N ARG A 55 -2.17 5.11 -3.18
CA ARG A 55 -1.34 6.31 -2.94
C ARG A 55 0.03 6.18 -3.57
N GLY A 56 0.62 4.98 -3.49
CA GLY A 56 1.91 4.73 -4.14
C GLY A 56 1.84 4.81 -5.66
N LEU A 57 0.82 4.21 -6.27
CA LEU A 57 0.65 4.27 -7.73
C LEU A 57 0.44 5.70 -8.21
N LYS A 58 -0.35 6.50 -7.47
CA LYS A 58 -0.53 7.93 -7.80
C LYS A 58 0.79 8.68 -7.77
N ALA A 59 1.62 8.42 -6.78
CA ALA A 59 2.93 9.06 -6.66
C ALA A 59 3.84 8.68 -7.84
N ILE A 60 3.85 7.40 -8.22
CA ILE A 60 4.70 6.91 -9.31
C ILE A 60 4.28 7.46 -10.67
N LEU A 61 3.00 7.77 -10.88
CA LEU A 61 2.51 8.31 -12.16
C LEU A 61 3.25 9.59 -12.59
N SER A 62 3.77 10.37 -11.64
CA SER A 62 4.53 11.57 -11.95
C SER A 62 5.93 11.27 -12.47
N TYR A 63 6.41 10.05 -12.32
CA TYR A 63 7.70 9.61 -12.84
C TYR A 63 7.47 8.76 -14.08
N SER A 64 8.09 9.07 -15.20
CA SER A 64 7.90 8.34 -16.45
C SER A 64 8.65 7.01 -16.43
N ALA A 65 8.20 6.10 -15.54
CA ALA A 65 8.83 4.81 -15.35
C ALA A 65 8.44 3.82 -16.45
N GLU A 66 9.42 3.11 -17.00
CA GLU A 66 9.19 2.08 -18.00
C GLU A 66 8.71 0.78 -17.36
N GLN A 67 9.26 0.45 -16.20
CA GLN A 67 8.92 -0.75 -15.46
C GLN A 67 8.70 -0.41 -13.99
N VAL A 68 7.61 -0.93 -13.44
CA VAL A 68 7.28 -0.78 -12.03
C VAL A 68 7.02 -2.15 -11.43
N VAL A 69 7.68 -2.43 -10.32
CA VAL A 69 7.44 -3.65 -9.54
C VAL A 69 6.93 -3.22 -8.17
N VAL A 70 5.74 -3.70 -7.80
CA VAL A 70 5.16 -3.47 -6.49
C VAL A 70 5.37 -4.71 -5.64
N MET A 71 5.98 -4.53 -4.47
CA MET A 71 6.20 -5.60 -3.51
C MET A 71 5.30 -5.41 -2.31
N SER A 72 4.61 -6.47 -1.92
CA SER A 72 3.67 -6.47 -0.80
C SER A 72 3.72 -7.81 -0.09
N ASP A 73 3.54 -7.80 1.22
CA ASP A 73 3.40 -9.04 1.99
C ASP A 73 1.94 -9.53 2.08
N SER A 74 1.02 -8.84 1.42
CA SER A 74 -0.38 -9.27 1.32
C SER A 74 -0.56 -10.19 0.12
N GLN A 75 -0.71 -11.50 0.37
CA GLN A 75 -0.98 -12.46 -0.69
C GLN A 75 -2.29 -12.15 -1.40
N LEU A 76 -3.30 -11.69 -0.65
CA LEU A 76 -4.59 -11.31 -1.21
C LEU A 76 -4.42 -10.22 -2.26
N LEU A 77 -3.76 -9.12 -1.91
CA LEU A 77 -3.55 -7.98 -2.81
C LEU A 77 -2.76 -8.41 -4.05
N VAL A 78 -1.64 -9.09 -3.86
CA VAL A 78 -0.77 -9.51 -4.97
C VAL A 78 -1.53 -10.42 -5.93
N ASN A 79 -2.25 -11.41 -5.41
CA ASN A 79 -2.96 -12.37 -6.27
C ASN A 79 -4.19 -11.74 -6.95
N GLN A 80 -4.88 -10.82 -6.29
CA GLN A 80 -6.00 -10.10 -6.91
C GLN A 80 -5.52 -9.16 -8.00
N MET A 81 -4.48 -8.37 -7.74
CA MET A 81 -3.97 -7.42 -8.73
C MET A 81 -3.30 -8.14 -9.91
N SER A 82 -2.75 -9.32 -9.69
CA SER A 82 -2.18 -10.16 -10.76
C SER A 82 -3.24 -10.95 -11.54
N GLY A 83 -4.50 -10.86 -11.14
CA GLY A 83 -5.60 -11.56 -11.80
C GLY A 83 -5.73 -13.04 -11.46
N LYS A 84 -4.97 -13.54 -10.49
CA LYS A 84 -5.00 -14.95 -10.07
C LYS A 84 -6.21 -15.26 -9.17
N TRP A 85 -6.61 -14.32 -8.34
CA TRP A 85 -7.74 -14.46 -7.43
C TRP A 85 -8.83 -13.47 -7.77
N LYS A 86 -10.09 -13.92 -7.67
CA LYS A 86 -11.25 -13.06 -7.87
C LYS A 86 -11.42 -12.13 -6.68
N VAL A 87 -12.01 -10.96 -6.94
CA VAL A 87 -12.36 -10.00 -5.91
C VAL A 87 -13.83 -10.17 -5.58
N LYS A 88 -14.10 -10.56 -4.34
CA LYS A 88 -15.47 -10.72 -3.85
C LYS A 88 -16.03 -9.39 -3.38
N LYS A 89 -17.34 -9.29 -3.23
CA LYS A 89 -17.97 -8.13 -2.60
C LYS A 89 -17.44 -7.98 -1.18
N GLY A 90 -17.10 -6.76 -0.79
CA GLY A 90 -16.58 -6.47 0.53
C GLY A 90 -16.09 -5.04 0.61
N ALA A 91 -15.68 -4.63 1.81
CA ALA A 91 -15.32 -3.25 2.10
C ALA A 91 -14.16 -2.72 1.25
N TYR A 92 -13.24 -3.59 0.83
CA TYR A 92 -12.07 -3.17 0.06
C TYR A 92 -12.28 -3.15 -1.46
N ARG A 93 -13.43 -3.62 -1.96
CA ARG A 93 -13.65 -3.77 -3.40
C ARG A 93 -13.56 -2.46 -4.18
N GLU A 94 -14.09 -1.38 -3.62
CA GLU A 94 -14.00 -0.06 -4.26
C GLU A 94 -12.55 0.38 -4.45
N ARG A 95 -11.72 0.14 -3.43
CA ARG A 95 -10.30 0.45 -3.51
C ARG A 95 -9.58 -0.43 -4.52
N PHE A 96 -9.95 -1.72 -4.58
CA PHE A 96 -9.43 -2.60 -5.62
C PHE A 96 -9.71 -2.06 -7.02
N LEU A 97 -10.97 -1.66 -7.30
CA LEU A 97 -11.35 -1.12 -8.60
C LEU A 97 -10.57 0.15 -8.93
N LYS A 98 -10.36 1.01 -7.95
CA LYS A 98 -9.57 2.23 -8.09
C LYS A 98 -8.12 1.91 -8.42
N ALA A 99 -7.52 0.95 -7.73
CA ALA A 99 -6.16 0.50 -7.98
C ALA A 99 -6.01 -0.10 -9.38
N LYS A 100 -6.98 -0.91 -9.82
CA LYS A 100 -6.98 -1.49 -11.18
C LYS A 100 -7.02 -0.40 -12.24
N LYS A 101 -7.81 0.62 -12.03
CA LYS A 101 -7.90 1.74 -12.99
C LYS A 101 -6.57 2.50 -13.05
N LEU A 102 -5.95 2.77 -11.91
CA LEU A 102 -4.64 3.40 -11.85
C LEU A 102 -3.58 2.55 -12.55
N ALA A 103 -3.66 1.23 -12.38
CA ALA A 103 -2.70 0.29 -12.98
C ALA A 103 -2.69 0.36 -14.51
N GLU A 104 -3.82 0.71 -15.12
CA GLU A 104 -3.93 0.85 -16.58
C GLU A 104 -3.01 1.95 -17.14
N GLY A 105 -2.61 2.90 -16.32
CA GLY A 105 -1.74 4.00 -16.72
C GLY A 105 -0.26 3.65 -16.82
N PHE A 106 0.12 2.41 -16.54
CA PHE A 106 1.51 1.96 -16.54
C PHE A 106 1.80 1.04 -17.72
N LYS A 107 2.95 1.23 -18.36
CA LYS A 107 3.38 0.37 -19.48
C LYS A 107 3.71 -1.04 -19.02
N SER A 108 4.40 -1.16 -17.90
CA SER A 108 4.75 -2.44 -17.29
C SER A 108 4.63 -2.33 -15.79
N LEU A 109 3.66 -3.03 -15.23
CA LEU A 109 3.40 -3.06 -13.78
C LEU A 109 3.28 -4.51 -13.34
N LYS A 110 4.14 -4.91 -12.43
CA LYS A 110 4.15 -6.26 -11.87
C LYS A 110 3.97 -6.21 -10.37
N PHE A 111 3.34 -7.24 -9.84
CA PHE A 111 3.13 -7.40 -8.40
C PHE A 111 3.91 -8.62 -7.93
N MET A 112 4.67 -8.45 -6.86
CA MET A 112 5.48 -9.52 -6.28
C MET A 112 5.18 -9.64 -4.80
N TRP A 113 4.79 -10.85 -4.37
CA TRP A 113 4.64 -11.12 -2.95
C TRP A 113 6.02 -11.29 -2.31
N ILE A 114 6.20 -10.68 -1.15
CA ILE A 114 7.39 -10.85 -0.33
C ILE A 114 6.97 -11.24 1.09
N PRO A 115 7.80 -12.01 1.80
CA PRO A 115 7.49 -12.30 3.20
C PRO A 115 7.59 -11.04 4.05
N ARG A 116 6.90 -11.04 5.20
CA ARG A 116 6.83 -9.86 6.08
C ARG A 116 8.21 -9.36 6.50
N GLU A 117 9.16 -10.26 6.71
CA GLU A 117 10.53 -9.92 7.11
C GLU A 117 11.24 -9.05 6.08
N MET A 118 10.83 -9.12 4.83
CA MET A 118 11.39 -8.32 3.75
C MET A 118 10.65 -6.99 3.54
N ASN A 119 9.59 -6.75 4.33
CA ASN A 119 8.79 -5.54 4.23
C ASN A 119 8.86 -4.71 5.53
N GLU A 120 9.92 -4.86 6.30
CA GLU A 120 10.05 -4.27 7.63
C GLU A 120 9.99 -2.74 7.63
N LYS A 121 10.60 -2.09 6.63
CA LYS A 121 10.60 -0.62 6.57
C LYS A 121 9.22 -0.05 6.37
N ALA A 122 8.43 -0.64 5.47
CA ALA A 122 7.06 -0.21 5.25
C ALA A 122 6.19 -0.50 6.49
N ASP A 123 6.37 -1.67 7.10
CA ASP A 123 5.66 -2.02 8.34
C ASP A 123 5.98 -1.01 9.45
N ALA A 124 7.24 -0.66 9.64
CA ALA A 124 7.65 0.31 10.65
C ALA A 124 7.00 1.68 10.43
N LEU A 125 6.85 2.12 9.18
CA LEU A 125 6.18 3.38 8.85
C LEU A 125 4.69 3.33 9.17
N THR A 126 4.00 2.21 8.94
CA THR A 126 2.58 2.08 9.30
C THR A 126 2.40 2.16 10.81
N ARG A 127 3.28 1.53 11.57
CA ARG A 127 3.22 1.54 13.04
C ARG A 127 3.53 2.91 13.59
N ALA A 128 4.50 3.62 13.02
CA ALA A 128 4.80 4.99 13.41
C ALA A 128 3.61 5.92 13.13
N ALA A 129 2.94 5.73 11.99
CA ALA A 129 1.75 6.50 11.64
C ALA A 129 0.60 6.23 12.63
N TYR A 130 0.43 4.97 13.04
CA TYR A 130 -0.57 4.61 14.04
C TYR A 130 -0.30 5.30 15.39
N HIS A 131 0.93 5.21 15.88
CA HIS A 131 1.30 5.85 17.14
C HIS A 131 1.20 7.38 17.06
N GLY A 132 1.58 7.97 15.93
CA GLY A 132 1.44 9.40 15.70
C GLY A 132 -0.02 9.84 15.75
N TYR A 133 -0.91 9.07 15.14
CA TYR A 133 -2.35 9.34 15.17
C TYR A 133 -2.90 9.30 16.61
N LEU A 134 -2.49 8.30 17.41
CA LEU A 134 -2.92 8.18 18.79
C LEU A 134 -2.46 9.36 19.63
N GLN A 135 -1.24 9.85 19.42
CA GLN A 135 -0.72 11.03 20.14
C GLN A 135 -1.52 12.29 19.83
N GLU A 136 -1.89 12.48 18.57
CA GLU A 136 -2.70 13.62 18.15
C GLU A 136 -4.10 13.60 18.77
N LYS A 137 -4.61 12.43 19.12
CA LYS A 137 -5.94 12.25 19.72
C LYS A 137 -5.93 12.36 21.24
N ARG A 138 -4.77 12.45 21.89
CA ARG A 138 -4.72 12.61 23.34
C ARG A 138 -5.25 13.97 23.75
N PRO A 139 -6.14 14.02 24.77
CA PRO A 139 -6.56 15.30 25.33
C PRO A 139 -5.34 15.99 25.98
N ARG A 140 -5.26 17.27 25.74
CA ARG A 140 -4.21 18.11 26.34
C ARG A 140 -4.64 18.56 27.73
#